data_609ab7e81f01ea403fb2a68d9e4e34ab
#
_entry.id   609ab7e81f01ea403fb2a68d9e4e34ab
#
_cell.length_a   1.000
_cell.length_b   1.000
_cell.length_c   1.000
_cell.angle_alpha   90.00
_cell.angle_beta   90.00
_cell.angle_gamma   90.00
#
_symmetry.space_group_name_H-M   'P 1'
#
loop_
_entity.id
_entity.type
_entity.pdbx_description
1 polymer ?
#
loop_
_entity_poly.entity_id
_entity_poly.type
_entity_poly.pdbx_seq_one_letter_code
_entity_poly.pdbx_strand_id
1 'polypeptide(L)'
;MTGGLQEQVTDGKNWFGIGIEAASKAVIGSQEVPYIYEDRVSREDFLNAMESFYNLSAEERAEMGRLGRKHLTDNYSFEQFGERWDRLLTDVYNKYGSWEDRKNYSTWNFKEIA
;
A
#
# COMPACT_ATOMS: atom_id res chain seq x y z
N MET A 1 -1.20 -11.88 -0.74
CA MET A 1 -0.69 -10.51 -0.42
C MET A 1 -1.61 -9.48 -1.05
N THR A 2 -2.07 -8.50 -0.30
CA THR A 2 -3.06 -7.53 -0.76
C THR A 2 -2.72 -6.12 -0.30
N GLY A 3 -3.15 -5.11 -1.08
CA GLY A 3 -3.00 -3.70 -0.75
C GLY A 3 -1.57 -3.26 -0.43
N GLY A 4 -1.45 -2.23 0.39
CA GLY A 4 -0.16 -1.64 0.80
C GLY A 4 0.72 -2.51 1.70
N LEU A 5 0.19 -3.62 2.23
CA LEU A 5 1.00 -4.56 3.04
C LEU A 5 2.14 -5.19 2.23
N GLN A 6 1.99 -5.33 0.93
CA GLN A 6 3.04 -5.87 0.05
C GLN A 6 4.30 -5.00 0.13
N GLU A 7 4.13 -3.69 0.04
CA GLU A 7 5.24 -2.73 0.04
C GLU A 7 5.98 -2.68 1.38
N GLN A 8 5.36 -3.17 2.46
CA GLN A 8 5.96 -3.23 3.79
C GLN A 8 6.81 -4.49 4.00
N VAL A 9 6.45 -5.59 3.35
CA VAL A 9 7.11 -6.88 3.53
C VAL A 9 8.10 -7.25 2.44
N THR A 10 8.15 -6.46 1.36
CA THR A 10 9.13 -6.65 0.27
C THR A 10 9.39 -5.34 -0.48
N ASP A 11 10.60 -5.21 -1.00
CA ASP A 11 10.98 -4.15 -1.97
C ASP A 11 10.91 -4.64 -3.42
N GLY A 12 10.32 -5.82 -3.65
CA GLY A 12 10.25 -6.49 -4.94
C GLY A 12 11.44 -7.40 -5.27
N LYS A 13 12.51 -7.33 -4.47
CA LYS A 13 13.72 -8.18 -4.59
C LYS A 13 13.98 -8.98 -3.32
N ASN A 14 13.89 -8.29 -2.18
CA ASN A 14 14.14 -8.86 -0.86
C ASN A 14 12.82 -9.01 -0.11
N TRP A 15 12.75 -10.03 0.73
CA TRP A 15 11.61 -10.26 1.60
C TRP A 15 11.98 -9.98 3.05
N PHE A 16 11.15 -9.21 3.73
CA PHE A 16 11.30 -8.83 5.13
C PHE A 16 10.28 -9.52 6.03
N GLY A 17 9.51 -10.43 5.48
CA GLY A 17 8.50 -11.25 6.11
C GLY A 17 8.07 -12.37 5.18
N ILE A 18 7.09 -13.16 5.59
CA ILE A 18 6.53 -14.22 4.76
C ILE A 18 5.21 -13.73 4.18
N GLY A 19 5.16 -13.61 2.85
CA GLY A 19 3.94 -13.27 2.13
C GLY A 19 3.04 -14.48 1.95
N ILE A 20 1.74 -14.31 2.15
CA ILE A 20 0.73 -15.33 1.89
C ILE A 20 -0.13 -14.85 0.74
N GLU A 21 -0.25 -15.65 -0.32
CA GLU A 21 -1.13 -15.34 -1.44
C GLU A 21 -2.59 -15.61 -1.08
N ALA A 22 -3.48 -14.84 -1.68
CA ALA A 22 -4.91 -15.06 -1.49
C ALA A 22 -5.34 -16.37 -2.17
N ALA A 23 -5.93 -17.28 -1.41
CA ALA A 23 -6.48 -18.54 -1.91
C ALA A 23 -7.76 -18.33 -2.71
N SER A 24 -8.52 -17.29 -2.40
CA SER A 24 -9.75 -16.93 -3.12
C SER A 24 -10.11 -15.46 -2.90
N LYS A 25 -11.02 -14.94 -3.74
CA LYS A 25 -11.65 -13.64 -3.56
C LYS A 25 -13.14 -13.82 -3.36
N ALA A 26 -13.72 -13.09 -2.42
CA ALA A 26 -15.14 -13.02 -2.20
C ALA A 26 -15.66 -11.62 -2.44
N VAL A 27 -16.86 -11.48 -2.99
CA VAL A 27 -17.58 -10.21 -3.07
C VAL A 27 -18.42 -10.08 -1.81
N ILE A 28 -18.17 -9.04 -1.03
CA ILE A 28 -18.84 -8.77 0.27
C ILE A 28 -19.51 -7.39 0.30
N GLY A 29 -19.95 -6.88 -0.80
CA GLY A 29 -20.62 -5.58 -0.83
C GLY A 29 -21.99 -5.56 -0.13
N SER A 30 -22.46 -4.36 0.21
CA SER A 30 -23.85 -4.05 0.59
C SER A 30 -24.56 -3.33 -0.56
N GLN A 31 -25.84 -2.98 -0.36
CA GLN A 31 -26.57 -2.18 -1.34
C GLN A 31 -25.97 -0.78 -1.52
N GLU A 32 -25.46 -0.20 -0.43
CA GLU A 32 -24.84 1.14 -0.44
C GLU A 32 -23.42 1.12 -1.02
N VAL A 33 -22.71 0.01 -0.81
CA VAL A 33 -21.32 -0.16 -1.30
C VAL A 33 -21.19 -1.54 -1.96
N PRO A 34 -21.64 -1.68 -3.21
CA PRO A 34 -21.57 -2.95 -3.93
C PRO A 34 -20.16 -3.27 -4.39
N TYR A 35 -19.92 -4.55 -4.66
CA TYR A 35 -18.70 -5.04 -5.29
C TYR A 35 -17.39 -4.82 -4.51
N ILE A 36 -17.44 -4.84 -3.18
CA ILE A 36 -16.22 -4.93 -2.38
C ILE A 36 -15.66 -6.34 -2.54
N TYR A 37 -14.40 -6.40 -2.99
CA TYR A 37 -13.66 -7.66 -3.09
C TYR A 37 -12.80 -7.83 -1.85
N GLU A 38 -12.93 -8.99 -1.20
CA GLU A 38 -12.11 -9.37 -0.05
C GLU A 38 -11.27 -10.59 -0.39
N ASP A 39 -9.98 -10.49 -0.14
CA ASP A 39 -9.06 -11.62 -0.28
C ASP A 39 -9.17 -12.54 0.94
N ARG A 40 -9.17 -13.84 0.70
CA ARG A 40 -9.25 -14.86 1.75
C ARG A 40 -8.01 -15.74 1.71
N VAL A 41 -7.43 -15.92 2.87
CA VAL A 41 -6.27 -16.79 3.07
C VAL A 41 -6.75 -18.18 3.47
N SER A 42 -6.13 -19.25 2.92
CA SER A 42 -6.41 -20.60 3.37
C SER A 42 -5.77 -20.88 4.73
N ARG A 43 -6.39 -21.76 5.51
CA ARG A 43 -5.82 -22.20 6.78
C ARG A 43 -4.46 -22.90 6.58
N GLU A 44 -4.34 -23.65 5.50
CA GLU A 44 -3.13 -24.40 5.19
C GLU A 44 -1.97 -23.48 4.86
N ASP A 45 -2.17 -22.49 3.99
CA ASP A 45 -1.15 -21.50 3.63
C ASP A 45 -0.71 -20.68 4.84
N PHE A 46 -1.65 -20.32 5.72
CA PHE A 46 -1.34 -19.63 6.96
C PHE A 46 -0.45 -20.48 7.90
N LEU A 47 -0.80 -21.75 8.09
CA LEU A 47 -0.01 -22.67 8.91
C LEU A 47 1.39 -22.90 8.32
N ASN A 48 1.47 -23.10 7.01
CA ASN A 48 2.76 -23.27 6.30
C ASN A 48 3.65 -22.02 6.45
N ALA A 49 3.07 -20.84 6.38
CA ALA A 49 3.80 -19.58 6.60
C ALA A 49 4.33 -19.47 8.04
N MET A 50 3.52 -19.84 9.04
CA MET A 50 3.94 -19.87 10.43
C MET A 50 5.07 -20.88 10.66
N GLU A 51 4.93 -22.09 10.12
CA GLU A 51 5.95 -23.15 10.23
C GLU A 51 7.25 -22.74 9.55
N SER A 52 7.16 -22.16 8.35
CA SER A 52 8.31 -21.64 7.61
C SER A 52 9.08 -20.60 8.43
N PHE A 53 8.37 -19.66 9.05
CA PHE A 53 8.98 -18.64 9.91
C PHE A 53 9.59 -19.23 11.20
N TYR A 54 8.90 -20.19 11.80
CA TYR A 54 9.37 -20.88 13.00
C TYR A 54 10.68 -21.65 12.75
N ASN A 55 10.80 -22.28 11.60
CA ASN A 55 11.96 -23.08 11.21
C ASN A 55 13.19 -22.25 10.78
N LEU A 56 13.05 -20.94 10.61
CA LEU A 56 14.20 -20.05 10.43
C LEU A 56 15.08 -20.05 11.71
N SER A 57 16.38 -19.96 11.51
CA SER A 57 17.31 -19.75 12.65
C SER A 57 17.06 -18.40 13.33
N ALA A 58 17.58 -18.24 14.53
CA ALA A 58 17.51 -16.96 15.25
C ALA A 58 18.20 -15.83 14.47
N GLU A 59 19.31 -16.16 13.82
CA GLU A 59 20.10 -15.25 13.00
C GLU A 59 19.33 -14.78 11.75
N GLU A 60 18.67 -15.72 11.03
CA GLU A 60 17.85 -15.40 9.85
C GLU A 60 16.66 -14.51 10.22
N ARG A 61 15.97 -14.79 11.33
CA ARG A 61 14.87 -13.96 11.80
C ARG A 61 15.36 -12.55 12.19
N ALA A 62 16.49 -12.47 12.87
CA ALA A 62 17.09 -11.20 13.28
C ALA A 62 17.50 -10.36 12.06
N GLU A 63 18.11 -10.98 11.05
CA GLU A 63 18.48 -10.28 9.81
C GLU A 63 17.27 -9.83 9.01
N MET A 64 16.25 -10.67 8.88
CA MET A 64 14.97 -10.30 8.25
C MET A 64 14.35 -9.07 8.95
N GLY A 65 14.30 -9.09 10.28
CA GLY A 65 13.81 -7.96 11.07
C GLY A 65 14.63 -6.68 10.90
N ARG A 66 15.97 -6.80 10.84
CA ARG A 66 16.89 -5.67 10.62
C ARG A 66 16.66 -5.04 9.24
N LEU A 67 16.55 -5.87 8.21
CA LEU A 67 16.30 -5.43 6.83
C LEU A 67 14.91 -4.79 6.70
N GLY A 68 13.88 -5.38 7.29
CA GLY A 68 12.53 -4.83 7.29
C GLY A 68 12.46 -3.47 8.00
N ARG A 69 13.10 -3.35 9.16
CA ARG A 69 13.20 -2.06 9.86
C ARG A 69 13.92 -1.01 9.01
N LYS A 70 15.03 -1.38 8.38
CA LYS A 70 15.74 -0.47 7.48
C LYS A 70 14.86 -0.03 6.31
N HIS A 71 14.15 -0.96 5.67
CA HIS A 71 13.22 -0.67 4.58
C HIS A 71 12.13 0.33 5.01
N LEU A 72 11.53 0.13 6.17
CA LEU A 72 10.52 1.06 6.70
C LEU A 72 11.08 2.43 7.01
N THR A 73 12.23 2.51 7.68
CA THR A 73 12.84 3.81 8.01
C THR A 73 13.30 4.58 6.79
N ASP A 74 13.81 3.88 5.77
CA ASP A 74 14.32 4.52 4.55
C ASP A 74 13.20 4.97 3.59
N ASN A 75 12.01 4.36 3.65
CA ASN A 75 10.96 4.61 2.65
C ASN A 75 9.65 5.16 3.22
N TYR A 76 9.37 4.91 4.51
CA TYR A 76 8.08 5.19 5.13
C TYR A 76 8.22 5.96 6.45
N SER A 77 9.32 6.69 6.65
CA SER A 77 9.45 7.52 7.85
C SER A 77 8.42 8.65 7.86
N PHE A 78 8.05 9.09 9.06
CA PHE A 78 7.08 10.19 9.21
C PHE A 78 7.60 11.49 8.62
N GLU A 79 8.91 11.73 8.71
CA GLU A 79 9.56 12.90 8.13
C GLU A 79 9.40 12.89 6.60
N GLN A 80 9.72 11.77 5.94
CA GLN A 80 9.55 11.64 4.48
C GLN A 80 8.09 11.74 4.06
N PHE A 81 7.17 11.21 4.85
CA PHE A 81 5.75 11.35 4.60
C PHE A 81 5.35 12.83 4.62
N GLY A 82 5.75 13.57 5.66
CA GLY A 82 5.49 15.01 5.78
C GLY A 82 6.07 15.80 4.61
N GLU A 83 7.34 15.58 4.28
CA GLU A 83 8.01 16.27 3.16
C GLU A 83 7.35 15.98 1.79
N ARG A 84 6.93 14.73 1.55
CA ARG A 84 6.25 14.36 0.29
C ARG A 84 4.88 15.02 0.18
N TRP A 85 4.12 15.06 1.28
CA TRP A 85 2.82 15.73 1.30
C TRP A 85 2.95 17.24 1.18
N ASP A 86 3.88 17.87 1.90
CA ASP A 86 4.13 19.31 1.79
C ASP A 86 4.48 19.70 0.34
N ARG A 87 5.40 18.97 -0.26
CA ARG A 87 5.77 19.17 -1.68
C ARG A 87 4.56 18.99 -2.60
N LEU A 88 3.82 17.89 -2.46
CA LEU A 88 2.67 17.60 -3.31
C LEU A 88 1.61 18.69 -3.21
N LEU A 89 1.24 19.08 -1.98
CA LEU A 89 0.22 20.10 -1.76
C LEU A 89 0.69 21.47 -2.26
N THR A 90 1.96 21.80 -2.05
CA THR A 90 2.56 23.03 -2.56
C THR A 90 2.56 23.07 -4.08
N ASP A 91 2.95 21.99 -4.74
CA ASP A 91 2.96 21.88 -6.20
C ASP A 91 1.55 21.98 -6.78
N VAL A 92 0.56 21.32 -6.16
CA VAL A 92 -0.85 21.42 -6.55
C VAL A 92 -1.37 22.86 -6.40
N TYR A 93 -1.08 23.49 -5.26
CA TYR A 93 -1.48 24.88 -5.01
C TYR A 93 -0.84 25.84 -6.01
N ASN A 94 0.45 25.70 -6.26
CA ASN A 94 1.16 26.56 -7.21
C ASN A 94 0.62 26.41 -8.64
N LYS A 95 0.25 25.20 -9.02
CA LYS A 95 -0.26 24.89 -10.36
C LYS A 95 -1.73 25.25 -10.54
N TYR A 96 -2.56 24.99 -9.56
CA TYR A 96 -4.02 25.09 -9.68
C TYR A 96 -4.67 26.18 -8.83
N GLY A 97 -3.94 26.76 -7.88
CA GLY A 97 -4.43 27.76 -6.95
C GLY A 97 -5.25 27.17 -5.81
N SER A 98 -5.94 28.04 -5.07
CA SER A 98 -6.87 27.66 -4.01
C SER A 98 -8.25 27.29 -4.58
N TRP A 99 -9.14 26.85 -3.71
CA TRP A 99 -10.55 26.68 -4.08
C TRP A 99 -11.20 27.95 -4.62
N GLU A 100 -10.82 29.10 -4.06
CA GLU A 100 -11.39 30.40 -4.41
C GLU A 100 -10.68 31.05 -5.61
N ASP A 101 -9.34 30.81 -5.72
CA ASP A 101 -8.51 31.34 -6.80
C ASP A 101 -7.89 30.19 -7.60
N ARG A 102 -8.68 29.62 -8.49
CA ARG A 102 -8.30 28.46 -9.32
C ARG A 102 -7.49 28.89 -10.52
N LYS A 103 -6.28 28.33 -10.62
CA LYS A 103 -5.39 28.52 -11.76
C LYS A 103 -5.48 27.30 -12.69
N ASN A 104 -5.68 27.54 -13.97
CA ASN A 104 -5.63 26.49 -15.01
C ASN A 104 -6.53 25.26 -14.74
N TYR A 105 -7.57 25.44 -13.93
CA TYR A 105 -8.50 24.36 -13.61
C TYR A 105 -9.91 24.70 -14.09
N SER A 106 -10.47 23.82 -14.91
CA SER A 106 -11.87 23.86 -15.31
C SER A 106 -12.62 22.72 -14.65
N THR A 107 -13.68 23.04 -13.90
CA THR A 107 -14.51 22.04 -13.20
C THR A 107 -15.27 21.14 -14.16
N TRP A 108 -15.52 21.61 -15.37
CA TRP A 108 -16.25 20.89 -16.42
C TRP A 108 -16.05 21.55 -17.78
N ASN A 109 -16.08 20.77 -18.82
CA ASN A 109 -16.08 21.25 -20.19
C ASN A 109 -17.36 20.80 -20.87
N PHE A 110 -18.06 21.70 -21.52
CA PHE A 110 -19.10 21.30 -22.49
C PHE A 110 -18.44 20.73 -23.72
N LYS A 111 -18.88 19.54 -24.11
CA LYS A 111 -18.55 18.96 -25.39
C LYS A 111 -19.84 18.92 -26.22
N GLU A 112 -19.93 19.75 -27.21
CA GLU A 112 -21.01 19.67 -28.17
C GLU A 112 -20.83 18.39 -29.01
N ILE A 113 -21.82 17.52 -28.99
CA ILE A 113 -21.83 16.31 -29.81
C ILE A 113 -22.71 16.63 -31.00
N ALA A 114 -22.09 16.88 -32.14
CA ALA A 114 -22.78 17.04 -33.40
C ALA A 114 -23.27 15.69 -33.94
#